data_8003d7d53cfea98647864cac33ba9816
#
_entry.id   8003d7d53cfea98647864cac33ba9816
#
_cell.length_a   1.000
_cell.length_b   1.000
_cell.length_c   1.000
_cell.angle_alpha   90.00
_cell.angle_beta   90.00
_cell.angle_gamma   90.00
#
_symmetry.space_group_name_H-M   'P 1'
#
loop_
_entity.id
_entity.type
_entity.pdbx_description
1 polymer ?
#
loop_
_entity_poly.entity_id
_entity_poly.type
_entity_poly.pdbx_seq_one_letter_code
_entity_poly.pdbx_strand_id
1 'polypeptide(L)'
;MDAPFTLIPPAPGGTSKLLFLCDHASNRVPPDYDGLGLPAPLFETHIAYDIGAAFVTEALAEAYGASALLGTQSRLVIDLNRGADDPTLVMKLSDGSIVPGNRNADAAEVARRLQRFHAPYHAAIKEQIARIGPGAILVSIHSFTPAWKGVKRPWEMGVLYGRDRRLARPLMKHLALAGFSVGDNEPYTGALEGDTLDTHGTKTGHANVLIEIRQDFLSSRQKAEDFAARLKPILDAALADMEK
;
A
#
# COMPACT_ATOMS: atom_id res chain seq x y z
N MET A 1 -12.57 -14.45 14.89
CA MET A 1 -12.64 -13.44 13.80
C MET A 1 -11.22 -13.18 13.36
N ASP A 2 -10.96 -13.20 12.07
CA ASP A 2 -9.64 -12.94 11.53
C ASP A 2 -9.24 -11.48 11.78
N ALA A 3 -7.99 -11.26 12.19
CA ALA A 3 -7.47 -9.93 12.41
C ALA A 3 -7.52 -9.11 11.09
N PRO A 4 -7.90 -7.82 11.11
CA PRO A 4 -8.01 -6.99 9.91
C PRO A 4 -6.66 -6.61 9.30
N PHE A 5 -5.57 -6.87 10.00
CA PHE A 5 -4.19 -6.65 9.56
C PHE A 5 -3.24 -7.69 10.14
N THR A 6 -2.10 -7.84 9.50
CA THR A 6 -0.92 -8.52 10.04
C THR A 6 0.10 -7.47 10.45
N LEU A 7 0.60 -7.55 11.68
CA LEU A 7 1.73 -6.75 12.15
C LEU A 7 3.01 -7.59 12.08
N ILE A 8 3.99 -7.13 11.35
CA ILE A 8 5.37 -7.59 11.45
C ILE A 8 6.06 -6.68 12.47
N PRO A 9 6.48 -7.21 13.63
CA PRO A 9 7.14 -6.39 14.64
C PRO A 9 8.55 -6.00 14.18
N PRO A 10 9.13 -4.94 14.74
CA PRO A 10 10.52 -4.61 14.46
C PRO A 10 11.45 -5.68 15.02
N ALA A 11 12.67 -5.76 14.50
CA ALA A 11 13.69 -6.64 15.05
C ALA A 11 13.93 -6.31 16.55
N PRO A 12 14.21 -7.31 17.40
CA PRO A 12 14.49 -7.08 18.80
C PRO A 12 15.63 -6.07 18.99
N GLY A 13 15.38 -4.97 19.74
CA GLY A 13 16.33 -3.89 19.91
C GLY A 13 16.52 -2.99 18.69
N GLY A 14 15.73 -3.18 17.64
CA GLY A 14 15.78 -2.37 16.41
C GLY A 14 15.43 -0.90 16.68
N THR A 15 16.17 0.00 16.04
CA THR A 15 16.00 1.46 16.12
C THR A 15 15.52 2.06 14.80
N SER A 16 14.99 1.23 13.89
CA SER A 16 14.51 1.67 12.58
C SER A 16 13.41 2.72 12.75
N LYS A 17 13.53 3.80 12.00
CA LYS A 17 12.51 4.86 11.92
C LYS A 17 11.46 4.59 10.84
N LEU A 18 11.64 3.51 10.07
CA LEU A 18 10.74 3.14 9.00
C LEU A 18 9.51 2.38 9.53
N LEU A 19 8.36 2.71 8.96
CA LEU A 19 7.14 1.93 9.04
C LEU A 19 6.71 1.59 7.60
N PHE A 20 6.76 0.32 7.27
CA PHE A 20 6.25 -0.15 5.98
C PHE A 20 4.76 -0.45 6.06
N LEU A 21 4.03 -0.07 5.01
CA LEU A 21 2.58 -0.27 4.90
C LEU A 21 2.27 -1.00 3.59
N CYS A 22 1.29 -1.89 3.62
CA CYS A 22 0.72 -2.50 2.42
C CYS A 22 -0.79 -2.64 2.63
N ASP A 23 -1.52 -1.61 2.21
CA ASP A 23 -2.97 -1.52 2.40
C ASP A 23 -3.71 -2.63 1.65
N HIS A 24 -3.21 -3.02 0.48
CA HIS A 24 -3.82 -3.98 -0.43
C HIS A 24 -3.03 -5.30 -0.50
N ALA A 25 -2.59 -5.82 0.65
CA ALA A 25 -1.70 -6.98 0.73
C ALA A 25 -2.40 -8.32 0.45
N SER A 26 -3.72 -8.38 0.43
CA SER A 26 -4.49 -9.63 0.39
C SER A 26 -5.71 -9.55 -0.51
N ASN A 27 -6.01 -10.64 -1.20
CA ASN A 27 -7.24 -10.83 -1.97
C ASN A 27 -8.35 -11.54 -1.17
N ARG A 28 -8.16 -11.79 0.13
CA ARG A 28 -9.07 -12.56 0.95
C ARG A 28 -10.39 -11.82 1.19
N VAL A 29 -11.48 -12.55 1.05
CA VAL A 29 -12.83 -12.11 1.42
C VAL A 29 -13.31 -12.96 2.58
N PRO A 30 -13.77 -12.37 3.70
CA PRO A 30 -14.31 -13.15 4.82
C PRO A 30 -15.53 -13.96 4.38
N PRO A 31 -15.75 -15.16 4.95
CA PRO A 31 -16.81 -16.07 4.52
C PRO A 31 -18.22 -15.46 4.56
N ASP A 32 -18.46 -14.55 5.50
CA ASP A 32 -19.76 -13.88 5.68
C ASP A 32 -20.08 -12.86 4.55
N TYR A 33 -19.15 -12.61 3.64
CA TYR A 33 -19.37 -11.80 2.44
C TYR A 33 -19.60 -12.63 1.17
N ASP A 34 -19.61 -13.98 1.29
CA ASP A 34 -19.92 -14.92 0.19
C ASP A 34 -19.20 -14.56 -1.14
N GLY A 35 -17.87 -14.34 -1.07
CA GLY A 35 -17.07 -13.96 -2.23
C GLY A 35 -17.54 -12.68 -2.93
N LEU A 36 -18.34 -11.82 -2.28
CA LEU A 36 -18.94 -10.63 -2.87
C LEU A 36 -19.76 -10.91 -4.15
N GLY A 37 -20.15 -12.17 -4.39
CA GLY A 37 -20.83 -12.61 -5.60
C GLY A 37 -19.96 -12.58 -6.87
N LEU A 38 -18.63 -12.52 -6.72
CA LEU A 38 -17.69 -12.49 -7.81
C LEU A 38 -17.15 -13.90 -8.11
N PRO A 39 -16.84 -14.21 -9.40
CA PRO A 39 -16.11 -15.41 -9.77
C PRO A 39 -14.73 -15.47 -9.11
N ALA A 40 -14.35 -16.65 -8.58
CA ALA A 40 -13.08 -16.86 -7.90
C ALA A 40 -11.84 -16.36 -8.67
N PRO A 41 -11.72 -16.52 -10.00
CA PRO A 41 -10.56 -16.01 -10.74
C PRO A 41 -10.33 -14.50 -10.65
N LEU A 42 -11.37 -13.69 -10.39
CA LEU A 42 -11.23 -12.25 -10.26
C LEU A 42 -10.47 -11.84 -9.00
N PHE A 43 -10.45 -12.68 -7.97
CA PHE A 43 -9.66 -12.43 -6.77
C PHE A 43 -8.17 -12.61 -6.99
N GLU A 44 -7.75 -13.27 -8.07
CA GLU A 44 -6.33 -13.39 -8.45
C GLU A 44 -5.87 -12.24 -9.35
N THR A 45 -6.68 -11.18 -9.50
CA THR A 45 -6.38 -10.04 -10.33
C THR A 45 -6.19 -8.75 -9.51
N HIS A 46 -5.63 -7.75 -10.15
CA HIS A 46 -5.34 -6.43 -9.57
C HIS A 46 -6.55 -5.68 -9.00
N ILE A 47 -7.77 -6.09 -9.33
CA ILE A 47 -8.97 -5.46 -8.75
C ILE A 47 -9.15 -5.82 -7.28
N ALA A 48 -8.63 -6.98 -6.86
CA ALA A 48 -8.81 -7.50 -5.52
C ALA A 48 -7.68 -7.12 -4.56
N TYR A 49 -6.44 -7.03 -5.05
CA TYR A 49 -5.24 -6.74 -4.26
C TYR A 49 -4.07 -6.30 -5.15
N ASP A 50 -3.02 -5.82 -4.55
CA ASP A 50 -1.80 -5.40 -5.24
C ASP A 50 -0.82 -6.57 -5.32
N ILE A 51 -0.78 -7.23 -6.49
CA ILE A 51 -0.04 -8.47 -6.71
C ILE A 51 1.45 -8.28 -6.38
N GLY A 52 1.97 -9.11 -5.48
CA GLY A 52 3.37 -9.13 -5.08
C GLY A 52 3.79 -8.05 -4.07
N ALA A 53 2.98 -7.01 -3.82
CA ALA A 53 3.31 -5.90 -2.92
C ALA A 53 3.55 -6.39 -1.48
N ALA A 54 2.78 -7.36 -0.99
CA ALA A 54 2.96 -7.95 0.33
C ALA A 54 4.36 -8.54 0.50
N PHE A 55 4.86 -9.30 -0.47
CA PHE A 55 6.17 -9.94 -0.40
C PHE A 55 7.33 -8.92 -0.41
N VAL A 56 7.19 -7.84 -1.17
CA VAL A 56 8.16 -6.73 -1.15
C VAL A 56 8.16 -6.06 0.22
N THR A 57 6.97 -5.83 0.80
CA THR A 57 6.81 -5.21 2.12
C THR A 57 7.44 -6.07 3.22
N GLU A 58 7.17 -7.39 3.22
CA GLU A 58 7.77 -8.35 4.15
C GLU A 58 9.30 -8.32 4.06
N ALA A 59 9.86 -8.43 2.85
CA ALA A 59 11.30 -8.47 2.62
C ALA A 59 11.99 -7.15 3.02
N LEU A 60 11.39 -6.00 2.74
CA LEU A 60 11.94 -4.71 3.17
C LEU A 60 11.87 -4.55 4.69
N ALA A 61 10.74 -4.91 5.32
CA ALA A 61 10.60 -4.85 6.77
C ALA A 61 11.68 -5.70 7.47
N GLU A 62 11.93 -6.92 6.99
CA GLU A 62 13.00 -7.80 7.48
C GLU A 62 14.38 -7.15 7.27
N ALA A 63 14.68 -6.68 6.06
CA ALA A 63 15.98 -6.11 5.70
C ALA A 63 16.35 -4.83 6.48
N TYR A 64 15.33 -4.09 6.96
CA TYR A 64 15.50 -2.88 7.79
C TYR A 64 15.29 -3.13 9.28
N GLY A 65 14.92 -4.34 9.69
CA GLY A 65 14.49 -4.61 11.06
C GLY A 65 13.34 -3.70 11.51
N ALA A 66 12.48 -3.30 10.56
CA ALA A 66 11.42 -2.31 10.74
C ALA A 66 10.06 -2.97 10.97
N SER A 67 9.12 -2.24 11.56
CA SER A 67 7.73 -2.67 11.61
C SER A 67 7.08 -2.62 10.24
N ALA A 68 6.14 -3.54 9.98
CA ALA A 68 5.23 -3.41 8.85
C ALA A 68 3.79 -3.77 9.22
N LEU A 69 2.83 -3.13 8.55
CA LEU A 69 1.40 -3.42 8.65
C LEU A 69 0.87 -3.79 7.26
N LEU A 70 0.22 -4.95 7.18
CA LEU A 70 -0.34 -5.50 5.95
C LEU A 70 -1.84 -5.72 6.14
N GLY A 71 -2.67 -5.16 5.26
CA GLY A 71 -4.11 -5.42 5.22
C GLY A 71 -4.40 -6.89 4.90
N THR A 72 -5.32 -7.52 5.63
CA THR A 72 -5.62 -8.95 5.45
C THR A 72 -6.86 -9.21 4.62
N GLN A 73 -7.55 -8.16 4.16
CA GLN A 73 -8.75 -8.26 3.35
C GLN A 73 -8.54 -7.64 1.97
N SER A 74 -9.26 -8.21 0.99
CA SER A 74 -9.34 -7.60 -0.33
C SER A 74 -9.87 -6.17 -0.27
N ARG A 75 -9.28 -5.27 -1.07
CA ARG A 75 -9.79 -3.90 -1.24
C ARG A 75 -11.23 -3.85 -1.75
N LEU A 76 -11.75 -4.95 -2.30
CA LEU A 76 -13.15 -5.05 -2.71
C LEU A 76 -14.10 -5.18 -1.50
N VAL A 77 -13.61 -5.66 -0.35
CA VAL A 77 -14.40 -5.66 0.90
C VAL A 77 -14.50 -4.25 1.44
N ILE A 78 -13.37 -3.59 1.57
CA ILE A 78 -13.22 -2.18 1.94
C ILE A 78 -11.79 -1.75 1.57
N ASP A 79 -11.65 -0.61 0.93
CA ASP A 79 -10.35 -0.10 0.55
C ASP A 79 -9.68 0.61 1.74
N LEU A 80 -8.63 -0.01 2.30
CA LEU A 80 -7.91 0.53 3.45
C LEU A 80 -7.14 1.82 3.12
N ASN A 81 -6.87 2.07 1.83
CA ASN A 81 -6.20 3.27 1.34
C ASN A 81 -7.20 4.33 0.83
N ARG A 82 -8.36 4.43 1.48
CA ARG A 82 -9.38 5.45 1.21
C ARG A 82 -9.87 6.08 2.50
N GLY A 83 -10.23 7.37 2.43
CA GLY A 83 -10.88 8.05 3.53
C GLY A 83 -12.25 7.43 3.86
N ALA A 84 -12.69 7.59 5.09
CA ALA A 84 -13.95 7.00 5.55
C ALA A 84 -15.20 7.56 4.84
N ASP A 85 -15.07 8.71 4.21
CA ASP A 85 -16.09 9.42 3.43
C ASP A 85 -15.90 9.31 1.92
N ASP A 86 -14.85 8.60 1.46
CA ASP A 86 -14.60 8.40 0.04
C ASP A 86 -15.68 7.50 -0.59
N PRO A 87 -16.33 7.91 -1.69
CA PRO A 87 -17.37 7.11 -2.34
C PRO A 87 -16.86 5.79 -2.92
N THR A 88 -15.54 5.63 -3.06
CA THR A 88 -14.89 4.39 -3.54
C THR A 88 -14.38 3.51 -2.39
N LEU A 89 -14.63 3.87 -1.13
CA LEU A 89 -14.24 3.08 0.04
C LEU A 89 -14.79 1.64 -0.02
N VAL A 90 -16.05 1.48 -0.45
CA VAL A 90 -16.68 0.19 -0.75
C VAL A 90 -17.07 0.20 -2.23
N MET A 91 -16.16 -0.25 -3.07
CA MET A 91 -16.30 -0.16 -4.53
C MET A 91 -17.44 -1.02 -5.05
N LYS A 92 -18.38 -0.42 -5.79
CA LYS A 92 -19.47 -1.11 -6.50
C LYS A 92 -19.05 -1.53 -7.91
N LEU A 93 -18.02 -0.90 -8.45
CA LEU A 93 -17.43 -1.15 -9.76
C LEU A 93 -15.91 -1.02 -9.64
N SER A 94 -15.16 -2.00 -10.11
CA SER A 94 -13.70 -1.99 -10.16
C SER A 94 -13.22 -2.48 -11.51
N ASP A 95 -12.52 -1.65 -12.26
CA ASP A 95 -12.02 -1.91 -13.62
C ASP A 95 -13.02 -2.61 -14.53
N GLY A 96 -14.22 -2.06 -14.65
CA GLY A 96 -15.29 -2.61 -15.49
C GLY A 96 -16.04 -3.81 -14.87
N SER A 97 -15.58 -4.35 -13.76
CA SER A 97 -16.22 -5.45 -13.06
C SER A 97 -17.19 -4.92 -11.99
N ILE A 98 -18.47 -5.23 -12.13
CA ILE A 98 -19.47 -4.93 -11.09
C ILE A 98 -19.21 -5.88 -9.91
N VAL A 99 -19.24 -5.34 -8.68
CA VAL A 99 -19.11 -6.10 -7.42
C VAL A 99 -20.52 -6.32 -6.85
N PRO A 100 -21.15 -7.48 -7.09
CA PRO A 100 -22.57 -7.69 -6.75
C PRO A 100 -22.86 -7.53 -5.26
N GLY A 101 -21.98 -8.06 -4.38
CA GLY A 101 -22.10 -7.98 -2.93
C GLY A 101 -21.99 -6.56 -2.36
N ASN A 102 -21.46 -5.61 -3.15
CA ASN A 102 -21.37 -4.20 -2.75
C ASN A 102 -22.50 -3.34 -3.31
N ARG A 103 -23.29 -3.88 -4.26
CA ARG A 103 -24.31 -3.10 -4.97
C ARG A 103 -25.28 -2.41 -4.00
N ASN A 104 -25.72 -3.15 -2.99
CA ASN A 104 -26.72 -2.73 -2.01
C ASN A 104 -26.10 -2.34 -0.66
N ALA A 105 -24.75 -2.17 -0.59
CA ALA A 105 -24.13 -1.70 0.64
C ALA A 105 -24.64 -0.29 0.96
N ASP A 106 -25.43 -0.21 2.01
CA ASP A 106 -25.97 1.03 2.57
C ASP A 106 -25.00 1.63 3.60
N ALA A 107 -25.38 2.77 4.19
CA ALA A 107 -24.55 3.44 5.18
C ALA A 107 -24.28 2.57 6.43
N ALA A 108 -25.23 1.69 6.82
CA ALA A 108 -25.06 0.81 7.97
C ALA A 108 -24.03 -0.29 7.68
N GLU A 109 -24.06 -0.86 6.46
CA GLU A 109 -23.07 -1.85 6.02
C GLU A 109 -21.67 -1.21 5.86
N VAL A 110 -21.59 -0.03 5.29
CA VAL A 110 -20.32 0.72 5.19
C VAL A 110 -19.76 0.98 6.60
N ALA A 111 -20.58 1.44 7.54
CA ALA A 111 -20.16 1.66 8.92
C ALA A 111 -19.68 0.37 9.60
N ARG A 112 -20.36 -0.76 9.36
CA ARG A 112 -19.95 -2.07 9.87
C ARG A 112 -18.57 -2.47 9.36
N ARG A 113 -18.26 -2.27 8.06
CA ARG A 113 -16.96 -2.57 7.47
C ARG A 113 -15.87 -1.62 7.97
N LEU A 114 -16.21 -0.33 8.11
CA LEU A 114 -15.30 0.65 8.73
C LEU A 114 -14.86 0.20 10.13
N GLN A 115 -15.80 -0.17 10.98
CA GLN A 115 -15.50 -0.62 12.34
C GLN A 115 -14.75 -1.94 12.39
N ARG A 116 -15.03 -2.86 11.47
CA ARG A 116 -14.46 -4.21 11.49
C ARG A 116 -13.03 -4.26 10.91
N PHE A 117 -12.73 -3.47 9.88
CA PHE A 117 -11.48 -3.60 9.12
C PHE A 117 -10.68 -2.31 9.08
N HIS A 118 -11.29 -1.20 8.69
CA HIS A 118 -10.60 0.05 8.43
C HIS A 118 -10.12 0.72 9.73
N ALA A 119 -11.01 0.95 10.68
CA ALA A 119 -10.64 1.63 11.92
C ALA A 119 -9.56 0.89 12.73
N PRO A 120 -9.59 -0.44 12.89
CA PRO A 120 -8.50 -1.16 13.56
C PRO A 120 -7.17 -1.09 12.82
N TYR A 121 -7.16 -1.15 11.48
CA TYR A 121 -5.95 -0.99 10.68
C TYR A 121 -5.31 0.38 10.89
N HIS A 122 -6.11 1.44 10.76
CA HIS A 122 -5.63 2.81 10.98
C HIS A 122 -5.24 3.11 12.43
N ALA A 123 -5.88 2.46 13.40
CA ALA A 123 -5.46 2.54 14.80
C ALA A 123 -4.10 1.89 15.02
N ALA A 124 -3.84 0.74 14.39
CA ALA A 124 -2.54 0.07 14.45
C ALA A 124 -1.41 0.90 13.82
N ILE A 125 -1.68 1.61 12.71
CA ILE A 125 -0.70 2.54 12.12
C ILE A 125 -0.32 3.63 13.14
N LYS A 126 -1.31 4.26 13.77
CA LYS A 126 -1.07 5.28 14.81
C LYS A 126 -0.25 4.74 15.97
N GLU A 127 -0.56 3.53 16.42
CA GLU A 127 0.18 2.87 17.49
C GLU A 127 1.65 2.63 17.09
N GLN A 128 1.92 2.13 15.88
CA GLN A 128 3.29 1.91 15.43
C GLN A 128 4.06 3.22 15.27
N ILE A 129 3.43 4.27 14.74
CA ILE A 129 4.04 5.61 14.68
C ILE A 129 4.41 6.11 16.09
N ALA A 130 3.52 5.96 17.06
CA ALA A 130 3.78 6.35 18.45
C ALA A 130 4.94 5.56 19.07
N ARG A 131 5.06 4.26 18.75
CA ARG A 131 6.18 3.40 19.20
C ARG A 131 7.52 3.81 18.59
N ILE A 132 7.54 4.13 17.29
CA ILE A 132 8.75 4.60 16.60
C ILE A 132 9.16 5.98 17.14
N GLY A 133 8.18 6.81 17.46
CA GLY A 133 8.36 8.13 18.01
C GLY A 133 8.72 9.20 16.97
N PRO A 134 9.26 10.34 17.41
CA PRO A 134 9.62 11.44 16.52
C PRO A 134 10.58 11.00 15.42
N GLY A 135 10.29 11.43 14.18
CA GLY A 135 11.08 11.06 13.02
C GLY A 135 10.62 9.75 12.34
N ALA A 136 9.47 9.20 12.68
CA ALA A 136 8.87 8.10 11.94
C ALA A 136 8.73 8.45 10.45
N ILE A 137 9.07 7.50 9.58
CA ILE A 137 9.04 7.62 8.12
C ILE A 137 8.13 6.52 7.59
N LEU A 138 7.08 6.89 6.85
CA LEU A 138 6.10 5.94 6.33
C LEU A 138 6.40 5.63 4.86
N VAL A 139 6.53 4.35 4.55
CA VAL A 139 6.76 3.85 3.19
C VAL A 139 5.64 2.87 2.85
N SER A 140 4.70 3.28 2.02
CA SER A 140 3.61 2.42 1.54
C SER A 140 4.01 1.74 0.24
N ILE A 141 3.81 0.42 0.17
CA ILE A 141 4.17 -0.40 -0.98
C ILE A 141 2.90 -0.87 -1.67
N HIS A 142 2.80 -0.54 -2.96
CA HIS A 142 1.73 -0.89 -3.85
C HIS A 142 2.25 -1.50 -5.14
N SER A 143 1.35 -2.00 -5.98
CA SER A 143 1.73 -2.47 -7.31
C SER A 143 0.64 -2.20 -8.35
N PHE A 144 1.04 -1.91 -9.58
CA PHE A 144 0.16 -1.57 -10.68
C PHE A 144 0.33 -2.47 -11.90
N THR A 145 -0.72 -2.57 -12.72
CA THR A 145 -0.72 -3.39 -13.94
C THR A 145 0.21 -2.82 -15.01
N PRO A 146 0.91 -3.66 -15.80
CA PRO A 146 1.81 -3.21 -16.86
C PRO A 146 1.09 -2.53 -18.04
N ALA A 147 -0.22 -2.67 -18.12
CA ALA A 147 -1.04 -2.02 -19.13
C ALA A 147 -2.40 -1.62 -18.54
N TRP A 148 -3.02 -0.61 -19.11
CA TRP A 148 -4.37 -0.15 -18.78
C TRP A 148 -5.19 0.01 -20.05
N LYS A 149 -6.32 -0.68 -20.15
CA LYS A 149 -7.20 -0.68 -21.34
C LYS A 149 -6.43 -0.90 -22.65
N GLY A 150 -5.48 -1.85 -22.64
CA GLY A 150 -4.65 -2.19 -23.80
C GLY A 150 -3.46 -1.26 -24.06
N VAL A 151 -3.34 -0.16 -23.34
CA VAL A 151 -2.20 0.77 -23.46
C VAL A 151 -1.13 0.40 -22.44
N LYS A 152 0.10 0.15 -22.91
CA LYS A 152 1.24 -0.14 -22.02
C LYS A 152 1.59 1.09 -21.17
N ARG A 153 1.82 0.87 -19.90
CA ARG A 153 2.36 1.89 -18.99
C ARG A 153 3.88 1.96 -19.14
N PRO A 154 4.45 3.15 -19.40
CA PRO A 154 5.88 3.27 -19.66
C PRO A 154 6.73 3.13 -18.39
N TRP A 155 6.14 3.39 -17.24
CA TRP A 155 6.85 3.38 -15.95
C TRP A 155 7.04 1.96 -15.42
N GLU A 156 8.20 1.71 -14.82
CA GLU A 156 8.51 0.50 -14.06
C GLU A 156 8.21 0.69 -12.58
N MET A 157 8.39 1.94 -12.12
CA MET A 157 8.14 2.39 -10.77
C MET A 157 7.33 3.67 -10.80
N GLY A 158 6.40 3.82 -9.86
CA GLY A 158 5.76 5.09 -9.56
C GLY A 158 6.18 5.56 -8.17
N VAL A 159 6.38 6.86 -8.01
CA VAL A 159 6.59 7.50 -6.71
C VAL A 159 5.47 8.49 -6.50
N LEU A 160 4.57 8.15 -5.58
CA LEU A 160 3.39 8.95 -5.31
C LEU A 160 3.56 9.69 -3.99
N TYR A 161 3.18 10.95 -3.98
CA TYR A 161 3.28 11.83 -2.83
C TYR A 161 2.29 12.99 -2.93
N GLY A 162 1.87 13.49 -1.78
CA GLY A 162 1.06 14.68 -1.69
C GLY A 162 1.93 15.95 -1.57
N ARG A 163 1.77 16.67 -0.46
CA ARG A 163 2.56 17.88 -0.19
C ARG A 163 3.98 17.58 0.28
N ASP A 164 4.18 16.42 0.94
CA ASP A 164 5.49 16.02 1.45
C ASP A 164 6.36 15.44 0.31
N ARG A 165 7.49 16.07 0.08
CA ARG A 165 8.45 15.68 -0.97
C ARG A 165 9.80 15.26 -0.41
N ARG A 166 9.94 15.22 0.93
CA ARG A 166 11.24 14.99 1.59
C ARG A 166 11.88 13.68 1.16
N LEU A 167 11.10 12.59 1.10
CA LEU A 167 11.60 11.30 0.63
C LEU A 167 11.35 11.06 -0.86
N ALA A 168 10.25 11.57 -1.40
CA ALA A 168 9.86 11.31 -2.80
C ALA A 168 10.90 11.82 -3.80
N ARG A 169 11.41 13.05 -3.63
CA ARG A 169 12.41 13.63 -4.55
C ARG A 169 13.72 12.85 -4.58
N PRO A 170 14.40 12.58 -3.45
CA PRO A 170 15.61 11.77 -3.49
C PRO A 170 15.35 10.34 -3.98
N LEU A 171 14.20 9.73 -3.64
CA LEU A 171 13.87 8.40 -4.13
C LEU A 171 13.75 8.36 -5.65
N MET A 172 13.03 9.29 -6.28
CA MET A 172 12.95 9.38 -7.75
C MET A 172 14.33 9.56 -8.40
N LYS A 173 15.18 10.41 -7.82
CA LYS A 173 16.57 10.61 -8.28
C LYS A 173 17.34 9.30 -8.27
N HIS A 174 17.32 8.56 -7.17
CA HIS A 174 18.10 7.32 -7.03
C HIS A 174 17.53 6.16 -7.84
N LEU A 175 16.20 6.09 -8.00
CA LEU A 175 15.56 5.14 -8.91
C LEU A 175 15.98 5.38 -10.36
N ALA A 176 15.97 6.63 -10.81
CA ALA A 176 16.42 6.99 -12.16
C ALA A 176 17.92 6.69 -12.37
N LEU A 177 18.78 6.96 -11.38
CA LEU A 177 20.20 6.60 -11.42
C LEU A 177 20.43 5.08 -11.49
N ALA A 178 19.53 4.29 -10.90
CA ALA A 178 19.54 2.83 -10.97
C ALA A 178 18.94 2.28 -12.28
N GLY A 179 18.53 3.16 -13.20
CA GLY A 179 18.06 2.82 -14.55
C GLY A 179 16.57 2.52 -14.65
N PHE A 180 15.77 2.77 -13.59
CA PHE A 180 14.32 2.62 -13.66
C PHE A 180 13.63 3.75 -14.43
N SER A 181 12.61 3.39 -15.20
CA SER A 181 11.62 4.35 -15.72
C SER A 181 10.65 4.72 -14.61
N VAL A 182 10.75 5.95 -14.11
CA VAL A 182 10.02 6.42 -12.91
C VAL A 182 8.89 7.37 -13.29
N GLY A 183 7.69 7.11 -12.77
CA GLY A 183 6.55 7.99 -12.82
C GLY A 183 6.52 8.93 -11.60
N ASP A 184 6.48 10.23 -11.85
CA ASP A 184 6.29 11.26 -10.82
C ASP A 184 4.78 11.50 -10.64
N ASN A 185 4.20 10.96 -9.56
CA ASN A 185 2.75 10.87 -9.37
C ASN A 185 2.06 10.18 -10.57
N GLU A 186 2.67 9.10 -11.06
CA GLU A 186 2.17 8.25 -12.14
C GLU A 186 2.35 6.77 -11.76
N PRO A 187 1.43 5.88 -12.12
CA PRO A 187 0.22 6.10 -12.94
C PRO A 187 -0.98 6.65 -12.16
N TYR A 188 -0.82 6.98 -10.89
CA TYR A 188 -1.87 7.54 -10.02
C TYR A 188 -1.35 8.81 -9.34
N THR A 189 -2.26 9.58 -8.74
CA THR A 189 -1.89 10.74 -7.92
C THR A 189 -1.69 10.34 -6.47
N GLY A 190 -0.66 10.85 -5.82
CA GLY A 190 -0.45 10.75 -4.37
C GLY A 190 -1.09 11.87 -3.56
N ALA A 191 -1.90 12.72 -4.19
CA ALA A 191 -2.61 13.82 -3.54
C ALA A 191 -4.08 13.45 -3.24
N LEU A 192 -4.34 12.22 -2.85
CA LEU A 192 -5.68 11.75 -2.49
C LEU A 192 -5.96 12.09 -1.03
N GLU A 193 -6.96 12.96 -0.82
CA GLU A 193 -7.34 13.36 0.52
C GLU A 193 -7.94 12.17 1.31
N GLY A 194 -7.47 12.01 2.55
CA GLY A 194 -7.95 10.96 3.44
C GLY A 194 -7.36 9.57 3.22
N ASP A 195 -6.47 9.39 2.24
CA ASP A 195 -5.75 8.13 2.11
C ASP A 195 -4.81 7.86 3.30
N THR A 196 -4.20 6.70 3.32
CA THR A 196 -3.34 6.26 4.43
C THR A 196 -2.19 7.25 4.67
N LEU A 197 -1.48 7.69 3.62
CA LEU A 197 -0.34 8.59 3.77
C LEU A 197 -0.74 10.04 4.00
N ASP A 198 -1.85 10.51 3.46
CA ASP A 198 -2.39 11.83 3.80
C ASP A 198 -2.75 11.89 5.29
N THR A 199 -3.43 10.84 5.79
CA THR A 199 -3.95 10.77 7.16
C THR A 199 -2.84 10.61 8.20
N HIS A 200 -1.88 9.72 7.97
CA HIS A 200 -0.87 9.33 8.96
C HIS A 200 0.51 9.91 8.71
N GLY A 201 0.78 10.38 7.51
CA GLY A 201 2.04 11.00 7.12
C GLY A 201 1.91 12.51 6.97
N THR A 202 1.29 12.96 5.89
CA THR A 202 1.26 14.36 5.48
C THR A 202 0.58 15.27 6.52
N LYS A 203 -0.62 14.91 6.98
CA LYS A 203 -1.37 15.70 8.00
C LYS A 203 -0.71 15.71 9.37
N THR A 204 0.09 14.70 9.68
CA THR A 204 0.78 14.57 10.97
C THR A 204 2.25 15.00 10.93
N GLY A 205 2.76 15.40 9.75
CA GLY A 205 4.11 15.92 9.57
C GLY A 205 5.22 14.85 9.49
N HIS A 206 4.85 13.57 9.42
CA HIS A 206 5.80 12.47 9.20
C HIS A 206 6.23 12.41 7.73
N ALA A 207 7.52 12.18 7.48
CA ALA A 207 8.00 11.94 6.13
C ALA A 207 7.34 10.68 5.56
N ASN A 208 6.90 10.75 4.31
CA ASN A 208 6.15 9.66 3.72
C ASN A 208 6.31 9.59 2.20
N VAL A 209 6.13 8.39 1.66
CA VAL A 209 6.09 8.12 0.22
C VAL A 209 5.30 6.84 -0.05
N LEU A 210 4.57 6.82 -1.15
CA LEU A 210 3.98 5.61 -1.69
C LEU A 210 4.78 5.18 -2.92
N ILE A 211 5.19 3.92 -2.93
CA ILE A 211 5.95 3.29 -4.00
C ILE A 211 5.03 2.33 -4.75
N GLU A 212 4.83 2.59 -6.02
CA GLU A 212 4.12 1.73 -6.95
C GLU A 212 5.12 0.91 -7.76
N ILE A 213 4.97 -0.40 -7.79
CA ILE A 213 5.86 -1.30 -8.53
C ILE A 213 5.04 -1.99 -9.63
N ARG A 214 5.54 -2.00 -10.87
CA ARG A 214 4.84 -2.68 -11.95
C ARG A 214 4.83 -4.20 -11.73
N GLN A 215 3.65 -4.82 -11.79
CA GLN A 215 3.39 -6.19 -11.35
C GLN A 215 4.17 -7.29 -12.08
N ASP A 216 4.62 -7.04 -13.32
CA ASP A 216 5.44 -7.99 -14.06
C ASP A 216 6.81 -8.27 -13.40
N PHE A 217 7.31 -7.35 -12.57
CA PHE A 217 8.49 -7.58 -11.73
C PHE A 217 8.21 -8.44 -10.49
N LEU A 218 6.93 -8.61 -10.11
CA LEU A 218 6.50 -9.20 -8.84
C LEU A 218 5.72 -10.52 -9.02
N SER A 219 5.87 -11.18 -10.17
CA SER A 219 5.03 -12.33 -10.56
C SER A 219 5.24 -13.60 -9.75
N SER A 220 6.16 -13.62 -8.79
CA SER A 220 6.35 -14.69 -7.80
C SER A 220 6.96 -14.11 -6.52
N ARG A 221 6.85 -14.84 -5.40
CA ARG A 221 7.50 -14.45 -4.14
C ARG A 221 9.00 -14.19 -4.34
N GLN A 222 9.71 -15.10 -4.99
CA GLN A 222 11.15 -14.96 -5.22
C GLN A 222 11.47 -13.67 -6.01
N LYS A 223 10.72 -13.37 -7.06
CA LYS A 223 10.92 -12.13 -7.83
C LYS A 223 10.64 -10.88 -7.00
N ALA A 224 9.65 -10.91 -6.13
CA ALA A 224 9.35 -9.80 -5.24
C ALA A 224 10.45 -9.58 -4.19
N GLU A 225 11.00 -10.67 -3.63
CA GLU A 225 12.13 -10.64 -2.70
C GLU A 225 13.41 -10.13 -3.40
N ASP A 226 13.71 -10.61 -4.62
CA ASP A 226 14.82 -10.12 -5.43
C ASP A 226 14.64 -8.62 -5.77
N PHE A 227 13.42 -8.19 -6.04
CA PHE A 227 13.11 -6.79 -6.29
C PHE A 227 13.32 -5.94 -5.04
N ALA A 228 12.87 -6.40 -3.87
CA ALA A 228 13.11 -5.74 -2.59
C ALA A 228 14.61 -5.58 -2.29
N ALA A 229 15.41 -6.63 -2.57
CA ALA A 229 16.87 -6.58 -2.43
C ALA A 229 17.52 -5.51 -3.35
N ARG A 230 16.98 -5.32 -4.56
CA ARG A 230 17.44 -4.24 -5.48
C ARG A 230 16.96 -2.86 -5.02
N LEU A 231 15.76 -2.75 -4.47
CA LEU A 231 15.18 -1.50 -4.02
C LEU A 231 15.85 -0.98 -2.73
N LYS A 232 16.30 -1.88 -1.86
CA LYS A 232 16.90 -1.52 -0.57
C LYS A 232 18.04 -0.49 -0.68
N PRO A 233 19.12 -0.72 -1.46
CA PRO A 233 20.23 0.25 -1.56
C PRO A 233 19.78 1.60 -2.16
N ILE A 234 18.76 1.60 -3.01
CA ILE A 234 18.19 2.81 -3.59
C ILE A 234 17.46 3.61 -2.51
N LEU A 235 16.66 2.93 -1.68
CA LEU A 235 15.96 3.54 -0.56
C LEU A 235 16.95 4.02 0.51
N ASP A 236 18.04 3.29 0.80
CA ASP A 236 19.10 3.73 1.69
C ASP A 236 19.71 5.07 1.23
N ALA A 237 20.04 5.17 -0.06
CA ALA A 237 20.59 6.39 -0.64
C ALA A 237 19.57 7.56 -0.61
N ALA A 238 18.29 7.28 -0.84
CA ALA A 238 17.24 8.28 -0.75
C ALA A 238 17.02 8.78 0.68
N LEU A 239 17.06 7.90 1.66
CA LEU A 239 16.97 8.25 3.09
C LEU A 239 18.17 9.11 3.54
N ALA A 240 19.38 8.76 3.11
CA ALA A 240 20.57 9.55 3.41
C ALA A 240 20.56 10.95 2.76
N ASP A 241 19.96 11.08 1.57
CA ASP A 241 19.79 12.40 0.92
C ASP A 241 18.63 13.21 1.52
N MET A 242 17.66 12.57 2.19
CA MET A 242 16.57 13.25 2.88
C MET A 242 17.06 14.00 4.13
N GLU A 243 18.08 13.49 4.79
CA GLU A 243 18.66 14.05 6.04
C GLU A 243 19.57 15.26 5.80
N LYS A 244 19.86 15.60 4.52
CA LYS A 244 20.69 16.75 4.13
C LYS A 244 19.85 17.96 3.73
#